data_eafe7acdc82fc9b56d607fa3f14ff265
#
_entry.id   eafe7acdc82fc9b56d607fa3f14ff265
#
_cell.length_a   1.000
_cell.length_b   1.000
_cell.length_c   1.000
_cell.angle_alpha   90.00
_cell.angle_beta   90.00
_cell.angle_gamma   90.00
#
_symmetry.space_group_name_H-M   'P 1'
#
loop_
_entity.id
_entity.type
_entity.pdbx_description
1 polymer ?
#
loop_
_entity_poly.entity_id
_entity_poly.type
_entity_poly.pdbx_seq_one_letter_code
_entity_poly.pdbx_strand_id
1 'polypeptide(L)'
;MRIVLLSIICLFFTCRVEKRYENLNLTDYQKQVNNYFKDASVSPLKPRDLKNFKGLDFFEFDSLYVVYAKIQETPESLPFKMKTTTDIPAHVRKYGDLFFQIIDKEFELTVYENLEYDGVEGYENYLFLPFLDQTNGNETYGGGRYIDLYQYDNDSILIDFNRAYNPQCAYDENFSCPIVPRKNFLNTRIEAGVKNFIKN
;
A
#
# COMPACT_ATOMS: atom_id res chain seq x y z
N MET A 1 56.62 21.43 -41.59
CA MET A 1 55.31 20.83 -41.56
C MET A 1 55.05 20.37 -40.12
N ARG A 2 54.38 21.22 -39.31
CA ARG A 2 54.12 20.98 -37.86
C ARG A 2 52.76 20.39 -37.72
N ILE A 3 52.70 19.14 -37.24
CA ILE A 3 51.44 18.45 -36.91
C ILE A 3 51.04 18.87 -35.50
N VAL A 4 49.93 19.62 -35.39
CA VAL A 4 49.30 19.97 -34.11
C VAL A 4 48.36 18.82 -33.76
N LEU A 5 48.72 18.06 -32.71
CA LEU A 5 47.83 17.05 -32.13
C LEU A 5 46.81 17.77 -31.23
N LEU A 6 45.56 17.82 -31.66
CA LEU A 6 44.43 18.27 -30.83
C LEU A 6 44.00 17.10 -29.94
N SER A 7 44.36 17.15 -28.66
CA SER A 7 43.85 16.21 -27.66
C SER A 7 42.42 16.62 -27.26
N ILE A 8 41.45 15.83 -27.67
CA ILE A 8 40.04 15.96 -27.23
C ILE A 8 39.94 15.41 -25.80
N ILE A 9 39.83 16.31 -24.82
CA ILE A 9 39.50 15.95 -23.44
C ILE A 9 38.00 15.71 -23.40
N CYS A 10 37.57 14.44 -23.41
CA CYS A 10 36.20 14.05 -23.08
C CYS A 10 35.97 14.26 -21.58
N LEU A 11 35.36 15.36 -21.21
CA LEU A 11 34.83 15.60 -19.89
C LEU A 11 33.56 14.70 -19.73
N PHE A 12 33.75 13.55 -19.09
CA PHE A 12 32.62 12.75 -18.60
C PHE A 12 31.95 13.54 -17.48
N PHE A 13 30.90 14.29 -17.82
CA PHE A 13 29.93 14.76 -16.86
C PHE A 13 29.19 13.52 -16.33
N THR A 14 29.66 12.94 -15.23
CA THR A 14 28.88 12.05 -14.44
C THR A 14 27.76 12.88 -13.82
N CYS A 15 26.60 12.90 -14.48
CA CYS A 15 25.37 13.41 -13.92
C CYS A 15 24.98 12.48 -12.75
N ARG A 16 25.43 12.84 -11.54
CA ARG A 16 24.93 12.26 -10.32
C ARG A 16 23.48 12.71 -10.24
N VAL A 17 22.56 11.82 -10.60
CA VAL A 17 21.14 12.01 -10.35
C VAL A 17 20.97 11.91 -8.83
N GLU A 18 21.14 13.03 -8.14
CA GLU A 18 20.54 13.17 -6.82
C GLU A 18 19.05 12.95 -7.02
N LYS A 19 18.52 11.87 -6.45
CA LYS A 19 17.07 11.65 -6.35
C LYS A 19 16.50 12.81 -5.52
N ARG A 20 16.16 13.91 -6.18
CA ARG A 20 15.28 14.92 -5.62
C ARG A 20 13.91 14.27 -5.53
N TYR A 21 13.40 14.15 -4.31
CA TYR A 21 11.99 13.82 -4.06
C TYR A 21 11.03 14.95 -4.51
N GLU A 22 11.53 15.95 -5.22
CA GLU A 22 10.77 17.04 -5.80
C GLU A 22 10.36 16.63 -7.22
N ASN A 23 9.04 16.44 -7.41
CA ASN A 23 8.35 16.26 -8.70
C ASN A 23 8.43 14.88 -9.36
N LEU A 24 8.30 13.82 -8.61
CA LEU A 24 7.80 12.59 -9.20
C LEU A 24 6.31 12.79 -9.53
N ASN A 25 5.86 12.19 -10.64
CA ASN A 25 4.45 12.15 -11.06
C ASN A 25 3.59 11.39 -10.04
N LEU A 26 3.53 11.89 -8.80
CA LEU A 26 2.68 11.35 -7.78
C LEU A 26 1.23 11.49 -8.22
N THR A 27 0.48 10.43 -8.11
CA THR A 27 -0.98 10.47 -8.30
C THR A 27 -1.59 11.39 -7.25
N ASP A 28 -2.82 11.86 -7.48
CA ASP A 28 -3.50 12.71 -6.50
C ASP A 28 -3.72 11.98 -5.17
N TYR A 29 -3.94 10.67 -5.22
CA TYR A 29 -3.98 9.83 -4.02
C TYR A 29 -2.67 9.87 -3.23
N GLN A 30 -1.52 9.68 -3.87
CA GLN A 30 -0.21 9.72 -3.21
C GLN A 30 0.09 11.09 -2.60
N LYS A 31 -0.33 12.18 -3.27
CA LYS A 31 -0.25 13.55 -2.72
C LYS A 31 -1.12 13.71 -1.48
N GLN A 32 -2.37 13.22 -1.51
CA GLN A 32 -3.27 13.26 -0.36
C GLN A 32 -2.70 12.49 0.83
N VAL A 33 -2.18 11.27 0.61
CA VAL A 33 -1.53 10.47 1.65
C VAL A 33 -0.33 11.22 2.23
N ASN A 34 0.54 11.79 1.41
CA ASN A 34 1.68 12.56 1.89
C ASN A 34 1.26 13.80 2.71
N ASN A 35 0.17 14.47 2.33
CA ASN A 35 -0.36 15.60 3.10
C ASN A 35 -0.89 15.14 4.46
N TYR A 36 -1.62 14.03 4.53
CA TYR A 36 -2.07 13.42 5.78
C TYR A 36 -0.88 13.10 6.71
N PHE A 37 0.19 12.52 6.18
CA PHE A 37 1.40 12.21 6.94
C PHE A 37 2.18 13.43 7.40
N LYS A 38 2.09 14.57 6.71
CA LYS A 38 2.72 15.85 7.10
C LYS A 38 1.95 16.60 8.16
N ASP A 39 0.67 16.36 8.29
CA ASP A 39 -0.19 17.05 9.27
C ASP A 39 0.04 16.48 10.67
N ALA A 40 0.69 17.27 11.52
CA ALA A 40 1.04 16.86 12.89
C ALA A 40 -0.17 16.53 13.77
N SER A 41 -1.38 16.96 13.40
CA SER A 41 -2.60 16.71 14.18
C SER A 41 -3.15 15.30 13.98
N VAL A 42 -2.81 14.63 12.86
CA VAL A 42 -3.37 13.32 12.48
C VAL A 42 -2.29 12.31 12.03
N SER A 43 -1.05 12.76 11.86
CA SER A 43 0.05 11.92 11.36
C SER A 43 0.30 10.71 12.26
N PRO A 44 0.46 9.49 11.70
CA PRO A 44 0.86 8.32 12.46
C PRO A 44 2.37 8.27 12.75
N LEU A 45 3.14 9.26 12.30
CA LEU A 45 4.58 9.30 12.51
C LEU A 45 4.93 9.70 13.94
N LYS A 46 5.98 9.10 14.49
CA LYS A 46 6.59 9.59 15.72
C LYS A 46 7.11 11.03 15.52
N PRO A 47 7.12 11.88 16.56
CA PRO A 47 7.55 13.28 16.43
C PRO A 47 8.95 13.44 15.78
N ARG A 48 9.88 12.53 16.07
CA ARG A 48 11.23 12.57 15.48
C ARG A 48 11.22 12.32 13.97
N ASP A 49 10.36 11.40 13.50
CA ASP A 49 10.26 11.03 12.10
C ASP A 49 9.47 12.12 11.33
N LEU A 50 8.41 12.65 11.94
CA LEU A 50 7.60 13.74 11.38
C LEU A 50 8.43 14.99 11.10
N LYS A 51 9.33 15.36 12.03
CA LYS A 51 10.20 16.53 11.87
C LYS A 51 11.03 16.52 10.58
N ASN A 52 11.43 15.31 10.14
CA ASN A 52 12.28 15.14 8.97
C ASN A 52 11.52 14.56 7.77
N PHE A 53 10.20 14.41 7.89
CA PHE A 53 9.37 13.77 6.87
C PHE A 53 9.30 14.61 5.60
N LYS A 54 9.71 14.03 4.49
CA LYS A 54 9.67 14.66 3.15
C LYS A 54 8.55 14.09 2.28
N GLY A 55 8.15 12.85 2.54
CA GLY A 55 7.14 12.09 1.82
C GLY A 55 7.37 10.60 2.00
N LEU A 56 6.34 9.80 1.75
CA LEU A 56 6.46 8.36 1.61
C LEU A 56 7.09 8.03 0.26
N ASP A 57 7.85 6.94 0.20
CA ASP A 57 8.32 6.37 -1.05
C ASP A 57 7.26 5.43 -1.63
N PHE A 58 6.98 5.56 -2.92
CA PHE A 58 6.01 4.76 -3.65
C PHE A 58 6.69 4.07 -4.84
N PHE A 59 6.13 2.96 -5.29
CA PHE A 59 6.37 2.49 -6.64
C PHE A 59 5.79 3.48 -7.65
N GLU A 60 6.33 3.50 -8.86
CA GLU A 60 5.71 4.24 -9.96
C GLU A 60 4.32 3.66 -10.23
N PHE A 61 3.40 4.55 -10.64
CA PHE A 61 2.06 4.10 -11.00
C PHE A 61 2.11 3.15 -12.20
N ASP A 62 1.48 1.98 -12.05
CA ASP A 62 1.36 1.00 -13.13
C ASP A 62 -0.09 0.50 -13.23
N SER A 63 -0.70 0.73 -14.38
CA SER A 63 -2.08 0.33 -14.67
C SER A 63 -2.28 -1.19 -14.70
N LEU A 64 -1.22 -1.99 -14.85
CA LEU A 64 -1.29 -3.46 -14.74
C LEU A 64 -1.74 -3.92 -13.35
N TYR A 65 -1.58 -3.08 -12.34
CA TYR A 65 -2.01 -3.34 -10.97
C TYR A 65 -3.38 -2.72 -10.64
N VAL A 66 -4.14 -2.28 -11.64
CA VAL A 66 -5.54 -1.86 -11.51
C VAL A 66 -6.41 -2.93 -12.13
N VAL A 67 -7.10 -3.72 -11.32
CA VAL A 67 -7.82 -4.92 -11.77
C VAL A 67 -9.25 -4.93 -11.26
N TYR A 68 -10.16 -5.53 -12.05
CA TYR A 68 -11.49 -5.87 -11.59
C TYR A 68 -11.51 -7.29 -11.05
N ALA A 69 -11.94 -7.44 -9.81
CA ALA A 69 -12.13 -8.73 -9.17
C ALA A 69 -13.61 -9.12 -9.21
N LYS A 70 -13.89 -10.38 -9.56
CA LYS A 70 -15.19 -10.97 -9.30
C LYS A 70 -15.29 -11.26 -7.81
N ILE A 71 -16.40 -10.87 -7.18
CA ILE A 71 -16.64 -11.13 -5.78
C ILE A 71 -17.55 -12.33 -5.60
N GLN A 72 -17.19 -13.22 -4.69
CA GLN A 72 -18.04 -14.28 -4.17
C GLN A 72 -18.33 -13.99 -2.70
N GLU A 73 -19.49 -13.40 -2.46
CA GLU A 73 -19.92 -13.05 -1.11
C GLU A 73 -20.13 -14.29 -0.23
N THR A 74 -19.93 -14.12 1.08
CA THR A 74 -20.14 -15.16 2.09
C THR A 74 -21.05 -14.64 3.21
N PRO A 75 -22.34 -14.37 2.93
CA PRO A 75 -23.26 -13.68 3.85
C PRO A 75 -23.48 -14.45 5.16
N GLU A 76 -23.32 -15.78 5.15
CA GLU A 76 -23.45 -16.63 6.33
C GLU A 76 -22.18 -16.65 7.22
N SER A 77 -21.14 -15.88 6.88
CA SER A 77 -19.92 -15.81 7.67
C SER A 77 -20.19 -15.19 9.03
N LEU A 78 -19.66 -15.81 10.08
CA LEU A 78 -19.81 -15.30 11.44
C LEU A 78 -18.71 -14.26 11.75
N PRO A 79 -19.02 -13.25 12.58
CA PRO A 79 -18.02 -12.35 13.14
C PRO A 79 -16.93 -13.10 13.89
N PHE A 80 -15.70 -12.60 13.81
CA PHE A 80 -14.57 -13.14 14.57
C PHE A 80 -13.58 -12.04 14.98
N LYS A 81 -12.70 -12.39 15.90
CA LYS A 81 -11.61 -11.53 16.38
C LYS A 81 -10.36 -11.78 15.55
N MET A 82 -10.03 -10.84 14.66
CA MET A 82 -8.77 -10.87 13.90
C MET A 82 -7.64 -10.43 14.82
N LYS A 83 -6.55 -11.19 14.82
CA LYS A 83 -5.33 -10.82 15.57
C LYS A 83 -4.75 -9.53 15.04
N THR A 84 -4.19 -8.74 15.95
CA THR A 84 -3.49 -7.49 15.63
C THR A 84 -2.05 -7.54 16.13
N THR A 85 -1.32 -6.48 15.90
CA THR A 85 0.06 -6.30 16.41
C THR A 85 0.11 -6.02 17.91
N THR A 86 -1.04 -5.86 18.57
CA THR A 86 -1.19 -5.69 20.02
C THR A 86 -2.16 -6.76 20.56
N ASP A 87 -2.52 -6.67 21.85
CA ASP A 87 -3.51 -7.55 22.47
C ASP A 87 -4.97 -7.13 22.21
N ILE A 88 -5.20 -6.01 21.50
CA ILE A 88 -6.53 -5.50 21.17
C ILE A 88 -6.94 -6.07 19.80
N PRO A 89 -7.82 -7.07 19.72
CA PRO A 89 -8.22 -7.65 18.44
C PRO A 89 -9.13 -6.72 17.66
N ALA A 90 -9.10 -6.80 16.32
CA ALA A 90 -10.08 -6.17 15.45
C ALA A 90 -11.31 -7.08 15.29
N HIS A 91 -12.50 -6.51 15.40
CA HIS A 91 -13.75 -7.24 15.20
C HIS A 91 -14.16 -7.15 13.74
N VAL A 92 -14.09 -8.27 13.03
CA VAL A 92 -14.36 -8.33 11.59
C VAL A 92 -15.29 -9.49 11.23
N ARG A 93 -15.86 -9.40 10.03
CA ARG A 93 -16.55 -10.51 9.37
C ARG A 93 -15.94 -10.71 7.99
N LYS A 94 -15.78 -11.96 7.55
CA LYS A 94 -15.44 -12.22 6.15
C LYS A 94 -16.62 -11.76 5.29
N TYR A 95 -16.39 -10.83 4.37
CA TYR A 95 -17.40 -10.41 3.41
C TYR A 95 -17.46 -11.36 2.21
N GLY A 96 -16.29 -11.72 1.66
CA GLY A 96 -16.23 -12.62 0.52
C GLY A 96 -14.80 -12.93 0.10
N ASP A 97 -14.70 -13.68 -1.00
CA ASP A 97 -13.44 -13.93 -1.70
C ASP A 97 -13.46 -13.20 -3.05
N LEU A 98 -12.35 -12.55 -3.38
CA LEU A 98 -12.12 -11.77 -4.59
C LEU A 98 -11.26 -12.59 -5.54
N PHE A 99 -11.77 -12.86 -6.74
CA PHE A 99 -11.06 -13.58 -7.81
C PHE A 99 -10.69 -12.61 -8.92
N PHE A 100 -9.42 -12.51 -9.23
CA PHE A 100 -8.89 -11.57 -10.22
C PHE A 100 -7.66 -12.10 -10.92
N GLN A 101 -7.26 -11.42 -11.99
CA GLN A 101 -6.07 -11.76 -12.77
C GLN A 101 -5.13 -10.55 -12.79
N ILE A 102 -3.84 -10.82 -12.59
CA ILE A 102 -2.76 -9.87 -12.87
C ILE A 102 -1.91 -10.48 -13.97
N ILE A 103 -1.83 -9.83 -15.14
CA ILE A 103 -1.19 -10.37 -16.35
C ILE A 103 -1.85 -11.71 -16.70
N ASP A 104 -1.12 -12.82 -16.62
CA ASP A 104 -1.59 -14.16 -16.99
C ASP A 104 -1.79 -15.09 -15.77
N LYS A 105 -1.82 -14.53 -14.54
CA LYS A 105 -1.96 -15.31 -13.31
C LYS A 105 -3.25 -14.98 -12.60
N GLU A 106 -3.97 -16.00 -12.20
CA GLU A 106 -5.18 -15.90 -11.37
C GLU A 106 -4.80 -15.86 -9.89
N PHE A 107 -5.54 -15.05 -9.13
CA PHE A 107 -5.35 -14.86 -7.71
C PHE A 107 -6.68 -14.83 -6.97
N GLU A 108 -6.61 -15.16 -5.69
CA GLU A 108 -7.71 -15.08 -4.74
C GLU A 108 -7.25 -14.32 -3.50
N LEU A 109 -8.08 -13.38 -3.01
CA LEU A 109 -7.91 -12.71 -1.74
C LEU A 109 -9.25 -12.66 -1.00
N THR A 110 -9.21 -12.84 0.31
CA THR A 110 -10.39 -12.62 1.15
C THR A 110 -10.46 -11.17 1.60
N VAL A 111 -11.64 -10.60 1.48
CA VAL A 111 -11.98 -9.26 1.93
C VAL A 111 -12.89 -9.30 3.15
N TYR A 112 -12.77 -8.31 4.03
CA TYR A 112 -13.42 -8.26 5.32
C TYR A 112 -14.24 -7.00 5.51
N GLU A 113 -15.34 -7.10 6.24
CA GLU A 113 -15.99 -5.95 6.87
C GLU A 113 -15.35 -5.70 8.24
N ASN A 114 -15.15 -4.45 8.57
CA ASN A 114 -14.77 -4.04 9.91
C ASN A 114 -16.05 -3.64 10.67
N LEU A 115 -16.44 -4.44 11.66
CA LEU A 115 -17.67 -4.23 12.39
C LEU A 115 -17.64 -3.03 13.34
N GLU A 116 -16.46 -2.45 13.57
CA GLU A 116 -16.32 -1.19 14.33
C GLU A 116 -16.79 0.02 13.52
N TYR A 117 -16.92 -0.14 12.19
CA TYR A 117 -17.41 0.91 11.29
C TYR A 117 -18.89 0.76 10.94
N ASP A 118 -19.58 -0.24 11.51
CA ASP A 118 -21.01 -0.43 11.28
C ASP A 118 -21.81 0.78 11.79
N GLY A 119 -22.60 1.39 10.89
CA GLY A 119 -23.36 2.61 11.15
C GLY A 119 -22.52 3.92 11.23
N VAL A 120 -21.25 3.88 10.90
CA VAL A 120 -20.38 5.08 10.85
C VAL A 120 -20.54 5.74 9.48
N GLU A 121 -20.91 7.03 9.47
CA GLU A 121 -21.05 7.84 8.25
C GLU A 121 -19.76 7.82 7.40
N GLY A 122 -19.90 7.50 6.11
CA GLY A 122 -18.79 7.40 5.15
C GLY A 122 -18.16 6.02 5.04
N TYR A 123 -18.61 5.04 5.85
CA TYR A 123 -18.12 3.65 5.80
C TYR A 123 -19.21 2.63 5.37
N GLU A 124 -20.32 3.09 4.77
CA GLU A 124 -21.49 2.28 4.46
C GLU A 124 -21.18 1.06 3.57
N ASN A 125 -20.22 1.18 2.67
CA ASN A 125 -19.82 0.12 1.75
C ASN A 125 -18.32 -0.21 1.85
N TYR A 126 -17.72 0.13 2.99
CA TYR A 126 -16.30 -0.06 3.21
C TYR A 126 -15.95 -1.52 3.40
N LEU A 127 -14.92 -1.97 2.70
CA LEU A 127 -14.32 -3.29 2.83
C LEU A 127 -12.81 -3.17 3.02
N PHE A 128 -12.29 -3.98 3.93
CA PHE A 128 -10.88 -4.05 4.28
C PHE A 128 -10.20 -5.20 3.56
N LEU A 129 -9.19 -4.89 2.73
CA LEU A 129 -8.40 -5.87 2.00
C LEU A 129 -6.94 -5.86 2.46
N PRO A 130 -6.58 -6.68 3.46
CA PRO A 130 -5.19 -6.90 3.84
C PRO A 130 -4.56 -7.96 2.93
N PHE A 131 -3.30 -7.76 2.50
CA PHE A 131 -2.59 -8.74 1.69
C PHE A 131 -1.09 -8.77 1.95
N LEU A 132 -0.48 -9.91 1.66
CA LEU A 132 0.95 -10.13 1.59
C LEU A 132 1.35 -10.45 0.15
N ASP A 133 2.58 -10.11 -0.21
CA ASP A 133 3.17 -10.44 -1.51
C ASP A 133 4.69 -10.63 -1.38
N GLN A 134 5.38 -10.98 -2.47
CA GLN A 134 6.81 -11.26 -2.46
C GLN A 134 7.71 -10.02 -2.28
N THR A 135 7.17 -8.81 -2.22
CA THR A 135 7.94 -7.59 -1.92
C THR A 135 8.09 -7.35 -0.42
N ASN A 136 7.26 -8.01 0.42
CA ASN A 136 7.24 -7.78 1.86
C ASN A 136 8.57 -8.18 2.53
N GLY A 137 9.04 -7.31 3.41
CA GLY A 137 10.30 -7.49 4.14
C GLY A 137 11.54 -7.05 3.35
N ASN A 138 11.37 -6.70 2.08
CA ASN A 138 12.40 -6.13 1.22
C ASN A 138 12.02 -4.69 0.81
N GLU A 139 11.24 -4.54 -0.26
CA GLU A 139 10.84 -3.22 -0.77
C GLU A 139 9.63 -2.64 -0.04
N THR A 140 8.79 -3.49 0.55
CA THR A 140 7.60 -3.07 1.29
C THR A 140 7.61 -3.59 2.73
N TYR A 141 6.72 -3.08 3.56
CA TYR A 141 6.63 -3.46 4.96
C TYR A 141 6.42 -4.97 5.14
N GLY A 142 7.20 -5.59 6.04
CA GLY A 142 7.20 -7.05 6.26
C GLY A 142 5.90 -7.63 6.80
N GLY A 143 5.06 -6.81 7.42
CA GLY A 143 3.73 -7.20 7.93
C GLY A 143 2.62 -7.21 6.89
N GLY A 144 2.91 -6.89 5.63
CA GLY A 144 1.93 -6.75 4.56
C GLY A 144 1.39 -5.33 4.41
N ARG A 145 0.48 -5.17 3.47
CA ARG A 145 -0.16 -3.90 3.11
C ARG A 145 -1.67 -4.05 3.09
N TYR A 146 -2.35 -2.91 3.09
CA TYR A 146 -3.81 -2.83 3.07
C TYR A 146 -4.29 -2.02 1.87
N ILE A 147 -5.51 -2.33 1.45
CA ILE A 147 -6.27 -1.54 0.48
C ILE A 147 -7.67 -1.34 1.05
N ASP A 148 -8.13 -0.10 1.05
CA ASP A 148 -9.52 0.24 1.35
C ASP A 148 -10.34 0.11 0.07
N LEU A 149 -11.39 -0.69 0.12
CA LEU A 149 -12.30 -0.91 -0.98
C LEU A 149 -13.70 -0.42 -0.62
N TYR A 150 -14.49 -0.09 -1.63
CA TYR A 150 -15.89 0.29 -1.47
C TYR A 150 -16.72 -0.46 -2.48
N GLN A 151 -17.68 -1.25 -2.00
CA GLN A 151 -18.54 -2.07 -2.84
C GLN A 151 -19.81 -1.30 -3.21
N TYR A 152 -19.98 -1.04 -4.49
CA TYR A 152 -21.17 -0.35 -5.03
C TYR A 152 -21.96 -1.23 -6.00
N ASP A 153 -21.32 -2.20 -6.66
CA ASP A 153 -21.91 -3.12 -7.62
C ASP A 153 -21.88 -4.55 -7.11
N ASN A 154 -22.83 -5.36 -7.49
CA ASN A 154 -23.01 -6.68 -6.90
C ASN A 154 -22.01 -7.75 -7.40
N ASP A 155 -21.44 -7.60 -8.60
CA ASP A 155 -20.69 -8.69 -9.25
C ASP A 155 -19.17 -8.47 -9.33
N SER A 156 -18.71 -7.22 -9.20
CA SER A 156 -17.29 -6.90 -9.32
C SER A 156 -16.86 -5.75 -8.44
N ILE A 157 -15.59 -5.75 -8.07
CA ILE A 157 -14.97 -4.67 -7.31
C ILE A 157 -13.62 -4.29 -7.94
N LEU A 158 -13.34 -3.00 -8.00
CA LEU A 158 -12.06 -2.49 -8.47
C LEU A 158 -11.02 -2.60 -7.36
N ILE A 159 -9.91 -3.29 -7.65
CA ILE A 159 -8.72 -3.31 -6.80
C ILE A 159 -7.63 -2.49 -7.49
N ASP A 160 -7.23 -1.39 -6.88
CA ASP A 160 -6.09 -0.58 -7.32
C ASP A 160 -4.92 -0.78 -6.34
N PHE A 161 -3.99 -1.68 -6.66
CA PHE A 161 -2.81 -1.92 -5.83
C PHE A 161 -1.87 -0.72 -5.74
N ASN A 162 -1.96 0.26 -6.67
CA ASN A 162 -1.23 1.52 -6.55
C ASN A 162 -1.67 2.35 -5.34
N ARG A 163 -2.82 2.03 -4.76
CA ARG A 163 -3.34 2.62 -3.53
C ARG A 163 -3.01 1.81 -2.28
N ALA A 164 -2.25 0.71 -2.40
CA ALA A 164 -1.84 -0.08 -1.26
C ALA A 164 -0.99 0.75 -0.29
N TYR A 165 -1.29 0.65 1.01
CA TYR A 165 -0.63 1.40 2.07
C TYR A 165 -0.13 0.50 3.20
N ASN A 166 0.87 0.97 3.95
CA ASN A 166 1.35 0.25 5.13
C ASN A 166 0.39 0.48 6.32
N PRO A 167 0.17 -0.54 7.17
CA PRO A 167 -0.50 -0.35 8.44
C PRO A 167 0.22 0.69 9.31
N GLN A 168 -0.50 1.41 10.16
CA GLN A 168 0.07 2.47 11.00
C GLN A 168 1.18 1.96 11.94
N CYS A 169 1.12 0.70 12.35
CA CYS A 169 2.18 0.07 13.16
C CYS A 169 3.54 -0.04 12.43
N ALA A 170 3.57 0.10 11.12
CA ALA A 170 4.82 0.24 10.36
C ALA A 170 5.58 1.54 10.75
N TYR A 171 4.85 2.57 11.16
CA TYR A 171 5.37 3.88 11.53
C TYR A 171 5.56 4.03 13.05
N ASP A 172 4.54 3.63 13.83
CA ASP A 172 4.60 3.60 15.30
C ASP A 172 4.01 2.29 15.83
N GLU A 173 4.79 1.54 16.58
CA GLU A 173 4.43 0.24 17.16
C GLU A 173 3.29 0.30 18.20
N ASN A 174 2.91 1.49 18.64
CA ASN A 174 1.77 1.67 19.55
C ASN A 174 0.40 1.48 18.86
N PHE A 175 0.36 1.53 17.52
CA PHE A 175 -0.87 1.25 16.78
C PHE A 175 -1.20 -0.24 16.76
N SER A 176 -2.48 -0.55 17.01
CA SER A 176 -3.03 -1.89 16.88
C SER A 176 -3.48 -2.15 15.44
N CYS A 177 -2.74 -2.95 14.71
CA CYS A 177 -3.00 -3.19 13.29
C CYS A 177 -3.34 -4.66 13.02
N PRO A 178 -4.39 -4.97 12.25
CA PRO A 178 -4.73 -6.33 11.86
C PRO A 178 -3.56 -7.07 11.21
N ILE A 179 -3.28 -8.29 11.68
CA ILE A 179 -2.26 -9.15 11.06
C ILE A 179 -2.85 -9.79 9.83
N VAL A 180 -2.18 -9.61 8.68
CA VAL A 180 -2.65 -10.17 7.41
C VAL A 180 -2.76 -11.69 7.51
N PRO A 181 -3.93 -12.28 7.24
CA PRO A 181 -4.11 -13.72 7.22
C PRO A 181 -3.22 -14.36 6.14
N ARG A 182 -2.60 -15.49 6.45
CA ARG A 182 -1.68 -16.18 5.52
C ARG A 182 -2.32 -16.57 4.18
N LYS A 183 -3.64 -16.81 4.15
CA LYS A 183 -4.37 -17.08 2.92
C LYS A 183 -4.39 -15.89 1.95
N ASN A 184 -4.23 -14.67 2.46
CA ASN A 184 -4.12 -13.45 1.66
C ASN A 184 -2.68 -13.18 1.18
N PHE A 185 -1.91 -14.25 0.91
CA PHE A 185 -0.58 -14.15 0.33
C PHE A 185 -0.64 -14.35 -1.20
N LEU A 186 -0.24 -13.33 -1.94
CA LEU A 186 -0.06 -13.37 -3.38
C LEU A 186 1.35 -13.90 -3.70
N ASN A 187 1.43 -15.09 -4.30
CA ASN A 187 2.70 -15.67 -4.73
C ASN A 187 3.24 -14.97 -6.00
N THR A 188 3.37 -13.66 -5.93
CA THR A 188 3.94 -12.78 -6.95
C THR A 188 4.43 -11.50 -6.30
N ARG A 189 5.16 -10.67 -7.04
CA ARG A 189 5.56 -9.33 -6.60
C ARG A 189 4.50 -8.33 -7.02
N ILE A 190 4.03 -7.52 -6.08
CA ILE A 190 3.14 -6.39 -6.35
C ILE A 190 3.96 -5.10 -6.21
N GLU A 191 4.57 -4.69 -7.30
CA GLU A 191 5.41 -3.49 -7.38
C GLU A 191 4.56 -2.23 -7.61
N ALA A 192 3.58 -2.03 -6.73
CA ALA A 192 2.64 -0.93 -6.74
C ALA A 192 2.36 -0.46 -5.31
N GLY A 193 1.92 0.78 -5.13
CA GLY A 193 1.60 1.38 -3.83
C GLY A 193 2.82 1.82 -3.03
N VAL A 194 2.66 1.91 -1.70
CA VAL A 194 3.69 2.43 -0.80
C VAL A 194 4.81 1.41 -0.57
N LYS A 195 6.05 1.92 -0.49
CA LYS A 195 7.24 1.14 -0.12
C LYS A 195 7.47 1.14 1.40
N ASN A 196 8.52 0.45 1.81
CA ASN A 196 8.89 0.38 3.22
C ASN A 196 9.30 1.76 3.75
N PHE A 197 8.85 2.08 4.97
CA PHE A 197 9.23 3.30 5.65
C PHE A 197 10.51 3.08 6.46
N ILE A 198 11.53 3.90 6.21
CA ILE A 198 12.78 3.87 6.96
C ILE A 198 12.65 4.85 8.12
N LYS A 199 12.62 4.31 9.34
CA LYS A 199 12.59 5.11 10.59
C LYS A 199 13.95 5.77 10.84
N ASN A 200 13.96 7.01 11.31
CA ASN A 200 15.17 7.73 11.70
C ASN A 200 15.60 7.41 13.14
#